data_f4b11a2bce109a57ecf79bd74f2ae3c0
#
_entry.id   f4b11a2bce109a57ecf79bd74f2ae3c0
#
_cell.length_a   1.000
_cell.length_b   1.000
_cell.length_c   1.000
_cell.angle_alpha   90.00
_cell.angle_beta   90.00
_cell.angle_gamma   90.00
#
_symmetry.space_group_name_H-M   'P 1'
#
loop_
_entity.id
_entity.type
_entity.pdbx_description
1 polymer ?
#
loop_
_entity_poly.entity_id
_entity_poly.type
_entity_poly.pdbx_seq_one_letter_code
_entity_poly.pdbx_strand_id
1 'polypeptide(L)'
;MAGTPNFFIVGAPKCGTTALYRYLRPHPRVFMPKIKEPHFFARDLDTYPRIKSLEDYRALFMSARPEHLAVGEASVYYLRSTVALANIRAFNPDGRIIAMFRNPVEMVYSLHSQLLFMREESEPDFERAWRLQERRRQGLDLPPRIRSPQLVQYAEIGRFGTQVQRVLASFPADQVKLILYDDFAASPRAVYDDVLAFLDLPHDGRTEFPRINENKRARISWLSEFYRKPPVALHRAFRGLKRALGTEKVTAVRNRIVDLNTARAGRDPLSPELRSELVETFREEVALLGRIMGRDLSHWSRTA
;
A
#
# COMPACT_ATOMS: atom_id res chain seq x y z
N MET A 1 -16.90 -18.55 -11.20
CA MET A 1 -16.03 -18.36 -12.39
C MET A 1 -14.59 -18.29 -11.90
N ALA A 2 -13.73 -19.22 -12.28
CA ALA A 2 -12.32 -19.18 -11.92
C ALA A 2 -11.70 -17.86 -12.44
N GLY A 3 -10.92 -17.17 -11.60
CA GLY A 3 -10.24 -15.93 -11.99
C GLY A 3 -10.95 -14.62 -11.66
N THR A 4 -12.12 -14.61 -11.01
CA THR A 4 -12.72 -13.38 -10.53
C THR A 4 -12.25 -13.08 -9.10
N PRO A 5 -11.67 -11.90 -8.82
CA PRO A 5 -11.28 -11.53 -7.46
C PRO A 5 -12.47 -11.57 -6.50
N ASN A 6 -12.27 -12.26 -5.36
CA ASN A 6 -13.25 -12.40 -4.28
C ASN A 6 -12.74 -11.86 -2.93
N PHE A 7 -11.50 -11.34 -2.88
CA PHE A 7 -11.05 -10.55 -1.74
C PHE A 7 -10.11 -9.42 -2.16
N PHE A 8 -10.10 -8.33 -1.37
CA PHE A 8 -9.39 -7.09 -1.67
C PHE A 8 -8.70 -6.56 -0.43
N ILE A 9 -7.36 -6.38 -0.48
CA ILE A 9 -6.61 -5.66 0.55
C ILE A 9 -6.64 -4.19 0.16
N VAL A 10 -7.55 -3.42 0.76
CA VAL A 10 -7.88 -2.06 0.31
C VAL A 10 -6.99 -0.96 0.88
N GLY A 11 -6.20 -1.24 1.88
CA GLY A 11 -5.35 -0.23 2.56
C GLY A 11 -4.87 -0.71 3.93
N ALA A 12 -4.26 0.19 4.71
CA ALA A 12 -3.80 1.51 4.31
C ALA A 12 -2.34 1.45 3.83
N PRO A 13 -1.84 2.51 3.17
CA PRO A 13 -0.43 2.55 2.80
C PRO A 13 0.44 2.47 4.06
N LYS A 14 1.62 1.86 3.97
CA LYS A 14 2.60 1.73 5.08
C LYS A 14 2.13 0.96 6.32
N CYS A 15 1.03 0.24 6.24
CA CYS A 15 0.42 -0.55 7.33
C CYS A 15 0.66 -2.07 7.21
N GLY A 16 1.67 -2.52 6.45
CA GLY A 16 2.02 -3.95 6.37
C GLY A 16 1.36 -4.72 5.22
N THR A 17 0.51 -4.10 4.40
CA THR A 17 -0.22 -4.75 3.29
C THR A 17 0.68 -5.51 2.30
N THR A 18 1.93 -5.07 2.09
CA THR A 18 2.88 -5.78 1.22
C THR A 18 3.38 -7.07 1.87
N ALA A 19 3.53 -7.10 3.19
CA ALA A 19 3.93 -8.31 3.90
C ALA A 19 2.79 -9.33 3.85
N LEU A 20 1.56 -8.91 4.17
CA LEU A 20 0.38 -9.77 4.08
C LEU A 20 0.19 -10.34 2.66
N TYR A 21 0.29 -9.47 1.62
CA TYR A 21 0.26 -9.91 0.22
C TYR A 21 1.32 -10.99 -0.08
N ARG A 22 2.56 -10.82 0.41
CA ARG A 22 3.65 -11.78 0.20
C ARG A 22 3.48 -13.06 1.00
N TYR A 23 2.81 -13.01 2.13
CA TYR A 23 2.50 -14.21 2.91
C TYR A 23 1.36 -15.01 2.28
N LEU A 24 0.32 -14.34 1.78
CA LEU A 24 -0.82 -15.01 1.14
C LEU A 24 -0.47 -15.61 -0.23
N ARG A 25 0.35 -14.93 -1.03
CA ARG A 25 0.59 -15.30 -2.42
C ARG A 25 1.16 -16.72 -2.65
N PRO A 26 2.01 -17.29 -1.77
CA PRO A 26 2.51 -18.67 -1.95
C PRO A 26 1.52 -19.75 -1.46
N HIS A 27 0.43 -19.38 -0.80
CA HIS A 27 -0.55 -20.33 -0.31
C HIS A 27 -1.21 -21.10 -1.49
N PRO A 28 -1.31 -22.45 -1.46
CA PRO A 28 -1.75 -23.25 -2.61
C PRO A 28 -3.19 -22.99 -3.05
N ARG A 29 -4.03 -22.45 -2.16
CA ARG A 29 -5.43 -22.11 -2.45
C ARG A 29 -5.65 -20.63 -2.73
N VAL A 30 -4.59 -19.82 -2.77
CA VAL A 30 -4.66 -18.36 -3.02
C VAL A 30 -4.03 -18.01 -4.35
N PHE A 31 -4.72 -17.20 -5.12
CA PHE A 31 -4.13 -16.54 -6.28
C PHE A 31 -4.07 -15.03 -6.04
N MET A 32 -2.89 -14.45 -6.21
CA MET A 32 -2.69 -13.01 -6.28
C MET A 32 -1.80 -12.64 -7.48
N PRO A 33 -2.17 -11.65 -8.29
CA PRO A 33 -1.41 -11.28 -9.49
C PRO A 33 -0.01 -10.80 -9.14
N LYS A 34 0.94 -10.98 -10.06
CA LYS A 34 2.32 -10.46 -9.90
C LYS A 34 2.38 -8.93 -9.80
N ILE A 35 1.46 -8.26 -10.47
CA ILE A 35 1.29 -6.81 -10.40
C ILE A 35 0.49 -6.50 -9.14
N LYS A 36 1.17 -5.94 -8.14
CA LYS A 36 0.53 -5.37 -6.94
C LYS A 36 0.10 -3.94 -7.24
N GLU A 37 -1.00 -3.52 -6.60
CA GLU A 37 -1.54 -2.17 -6.70
C GLU A 37 -2.00 -1.79 -8.12
N PRO A 38 -2.90 -2.58 -8.73
CA PRO A 38 -3.51 -2.19 -10.00
C PRO A 38 -4.35 -0.92 -9.90
N HIS A 39 -4.90 -0.60 -8.73
CA HIS A 39 -5.72 0.57 -8.42
C HIS A 39 -6.91 0.79 -9.37
N PHE A 40 -7.38 -0.26 -10.02
CA PHE A 40 -8.40 -0.19 -11.07
C PHE A 40 -9.72 0.47 -10.61
N PHE A 41 -10.15 0.20 -9.38
CA PHE A 41 -11.42 0.71 -8.86
C PHE A 41 -11.33 2.14 -8.30
N ALA A 42 -10.14 2.66 -8.01
CA ALA A 42 -9.94 4.04 -7.51
C ALA A 42 -9.86 5.03 -8.68
N ARG A 43 -10.96 5.17 -9.43
CA ARG A 43 -11.03 5.99 -10.65
C ARG A 43 -10.98 7.50 -10.39
N ASP A 44 -11.19 7.90 -9.16
CA ASP A 44 -11.06 9.28 -8.65
C ASP A 44 -9.61 9.64 -8.31
N LEU A 45 -8.67 8.69 -8.39
CA LEU A 45 -7.26 8.91 -8.12
C LEU A 45 -6.41 8.58 -9.35
N ASP A 46 -5.52 9.50 -9.73
CA ASP A 46 -4.55 9.26 -10.80
C ASP A 46 -3.34 8.48 -10.27
N THR A 47 -3.46 7.16 -10.19
CA THR A 47 -2.47 6.25 -9.62
C THR A 47 -1.74 5.43 -10.69
N TYR A 48 -0.64 4.78 -10.31
CA TYR A 48 0.16 3.93 -11.19
C TYR A 48 0.34 2.52 -10.58
N PRO A 49 0.31 1.44 -11.37
CA PRO A 49 0.08 1.34 -12.83
C PRO A 49 -1.37 1.64 -13.20
N ARG A 50 -1.55 2.22 -14.41
CA ARG A 50 -2.88 2.53 -14.92
C ARG A 50 -3.46 1.35 -15.68
N ILE A 51 -4.34 0.62 -15.03
CA ILE A 51 -5.20 -0.35 -15.70
C ILE A 51 -6.51 0.37 -16.03
N LYS A 52 -6.80 0.52 -17.33
CA LYS A 52 -7.88 1.39 -17.80
C LYS A 52 -9.16 0.63 -18.10
N SER A 53 -9.05 -0.59 -18.61
CA SER A 53 -10.19 -1.38 -19.00
C SER A 53 -10.48 -2.51 -18.00
N LEU A 54 -11.73 -2.95 -17.93
CA LEU A 54 -12.12 -4.11 -17.15
C LEU A 54 -11.48 -5.39 -17.71
N GLU A 55 -11.24 -5.44 -19.01
CA GLU A 55 -10.56 -6.54 -19.70
C GLU A 55 -9.11 -6.65 -19.22
N ASP A 56 -8.34 -5.55 -19.22
CA ASP A 56 -6.97 -5.52 -18.69
C ASP A 56 -6.93 -5.90 -17.20
N TYR A 57 -7.92 -5.46 -16.43
CA TYR A 57 -8.03 -5.83 -15.02
C TYR A 57 -8.26 -7.33 -14.85
N ARG A 58 -9.21 -7.91 -15.58
CA ARG A 58 -9.49 -9.34 -15.58
C ARG A 58 -8.30 -10.17 -16.08
N ALA A 59 -7.55 -9.66 -17.03
CA ALA A 59 -6.35 -10.32 -17.55
C ALA A 59 -5.29 -10.58 -16.47
N LEU A 60 -5.24 -9.80 -15.40
CA LEU A 60 -4.35 -10.04 -14.25
C LEU A 60 -4.62 -11.39 -13.56
N PHE A 61 -5.82 -11.91 -13.66
CA PHE A 61 -6.31 -13.08 -12.95
C PHE A 61 -6.48 -14.32 -13.84
N MET A 62 -6.15 -14.25 -15.14
CA MET A 62 -6.29 -15.35 -16.08
C MET A 62 -5.49 -16.62 -15.71
N SER A 63 -4.45 -16.48 -14.89
CA SER A 63 -3.66 -17.61 -14.40
C SER A 63 -4.22 -18.22 -13.11
N ALA A 64 -5.35 -17.72 -12.59
CA ALA A 64 -6.05 -18.35 -11.49
C ALA A 64 -6.70 -19.66 -11.98
N ARG A 65 -6.60 -20.69 -11.15
CA ARG A 65 -7.09 -22.04 -11.45
C ARG A 65 -8.24 -22.42 -10.50
N PRO A 66 -9.03 -23.45 -10.80
CA PRO A 66 -10.16 -23.84 -9.95
C PRO A 66 -9.80 -24.17 -8.49
N GLU A 67 -8.58 -24.63 -8.23
CA GLU A 67 -8.10 -24.91 -6.89
C GLU A 67 -7.82 -23.65 -6.05
N HIS A 68 -7.69 -22.46 -6.65
CA HIS A 68 -7.55 -21.21 -5.94
C HIS A 68 -8.93 -20.75 -5.43
N LEU A 69 -9.22 -21.05 -4.17
CA LEU A 69 -10.47 -20.69 -3.51
C LEU A 69 -10.56 -19.19 -3.21
N ALA A 70 -9.42 -18.57 -2.93
CA ALA A 70 -9.31 -17.13 -2.75
C ALA A 70 -8.49 -16.52 -3.89
N VAL A 71 -9.12 -15.62 -4.63
CA VAL A 71 -8.51 -14.85 -5.70
C VAL A 71 -8.56 -13.39 -5.30
N GLY A 72 -7.41 -12.73 -5.18
CA GLY A 72 -7.41 -11.38 -4.64
C GLY A 72 -6.36 -10.45 -5.16
N GLU A 73 -6.48 -9.20 -4.77
CA GLU A 73 -5.50 -8.15 -5.03
C GLU A 73 -5.27 -7.25 -3.82
N ALA A 74 -4.22 -6.41 -3.89
CA ALA A 74 -3.88 -5.44 -2.85
C ALA A 74 -3.60 -4.08 -3.47
N SER A 75 -4.51 -3.14 -3.25
CA SER A 75 -4.44 -1.75 -3.73
C SER A 75 -4.71 -0.77 -2.59
N VAL A 76 -3.65 -0.22 -2.02
CA VAL A 76 -3.69 0.51 -0.74
C VAL A 76 -4.48 1.82 -0.77
N TYR A 77 -4.75 2.36 -1.96
CA TYR A 77 -5.51 3.60 -2.10
C TYR A 77 -7.02 3.40 -2.28
N TYR A 78 -7.51 2.15 -2.36
CA TYR A 78 -8.96 1.90 -2.36
C TYR A 78 -9.64 2.40 -1.10
N LEU A 79 -8.97 2.25 0.05
CA LEU A 79 -9.50 2.70 1.33
C LEU A 79 -9.76 4.20 1.35
N ARG A 80 -8.90 4.98 0.70
CA ARG A 80 -9.00 6.43 0.61
C ARG A 80 -9.95 6.91 -0.48
N SER A 81 -10.02 6.21 -1.60
CA SER A 81 -10.88 6.54 -2.73
C SER A 81 -12.33 6.68 -2.29
N THR A 82 -13.02 7.66 -2.84
CA THR A 82 -14.45 7.88 -2.56
C THR A 82 -15.36 6.99 -3.39
N VAL A 83 -14.83 6.37 -4.46
CA VAL A 83 -15.60 5.55 -5.40
C VAL A 83 -15.19 4.07 -5.42
N ALA A 84 -13.98 3.74 -4.94
CA ALA A 84 -13.42 2.40 -5.11
C ALA A 84 -14.27 1.31 -4.42
N LEU A 85 -14.76 1.55 -3.21
CA LEU A 85 -15.55 0.57 -2.47
C LEU A 85 -16.89 0.28 -3.16
N ALA A 86 -17.57 1.31 -3.66
CA ALA A 86 -18.79 1.15 -4.44
C ALA A 86 -18.54 0.39 -5.75
N ASN A 87 -17.42 0.69 -6.44
CA ASN A 87 -17.02 0.01 -7.66
C ASN A 87 -16.67 -1.47 -7.40
N ILE A 88 -15.99 -1.79 -6.29
CA ILE A 88 -15.69 -3.16 -5.88
C ILE A 88 -16.99 -3.91 -5.58
N ARG A 89 -17.91 -3.30 -4.83
CA ARG A 89 -19.21 -3.90 -4.51
C ARG A 89 -20.04 -4.19 -5.76
N ALA A 90 -20.06 -3.26 -6.71
CA ALA A 90 -20.74 -3.45 -7.99
C ALA A 90 -20.07 -4.55 -8.84
N PHE A 91 -18.76 -4.71 -8.74
CA PHE A 91 -18.00 -5.75 -9.44
C PHE A 91 -18.18 -7.14 -8.81
N ASN A 92 -18.13 -7.23 -7.49
CA ASN A 92 -18.35 -8.46 -6.72
C ASN A 92 -19.02 -8.13 -5.37
N PRO A 93 -20.33 -8.28 -5.24
CA PRO A 93 -21.06 -7.99 -4.01
C PRO A 93 -20.69 -8.91 -2.84
N ASP A 94 -20.16 -10.12 -3.12
CA ASP A 94 -19.71 -11.09 -2.12
C ASP A 94 -18.21 -10.97 -1.82
N GLY A 95 -17.57 -9.91 -2.34
CA GLY A 95 -16.15 -9.64 -2.16
C GLY A 95 -15.79 -9.35 -0.70
N ARG A 96 -14.72 -9.96 -0.20
CA ARG A 96 -14.20 -9.76 1.16
C ARG A 96 -13.16 -8.64 1.18
N ILE A 97 -13.27 -7.76 2.17
CA ILE A 97 -12.44 -6.57 2.32
C ILE A 97 -11.49 -6.74 3.50
N ILE A 98 -10.20 -6.52 3.26
CA ILE A 98 -9.17 -6.52 4.30
C ILE A 98 -8.55 -5.13 4.35
N ALA A 99 -8.56 -4.50 5.54
CA ALA A 99 -7.91 -3.22 5.77
C ALA A 99 -6.97 -3.30 6.98
N MET A 100 -5.76 -2.75 6.82
CA MET A 100 -4.71 -2.76 7.83
C MET A 100 -4.40 -1.33 8.27
N PHE A 101 -4.26 -1.10 9.58
CA PHE A 101 -4.04 0.21 10.18
C PHE A 101 -2.81 0.22 11.07
N ARG A 102 -2.18 1.35 11.16
CA ARG A 102 -1.03 1.64 12.03
C ARG A 102 -1.22 3.00 12.64
N ASN A 103 -0.52 3.31 13.74
CA ASN A 103 -0.47 4.69 14.24
C ASN A 103 -0.34 5.68 13.07
N PRO A 104 -1.33 6.58 12.87
CA PRO A 104 -1.37 7.46 11.70
C PRO A 104 -0.17 8.41 11.64
N VAL A 105 0.38 8.85 12.76
CA VAL A 105 1.61 9.66 12.83
C VAL A 105 2.77 8.91 12.19
N GLU A 106 2.99 7.66 12.60
CA GLU A 106 4.04 6.81 12.05
C GLU A 106 3.78 6.45 10.58
N MET A 107 2.52 6.30 10.21
CA MET A 107 2.12 5.96 8.85
C MET A 107 2.42 7.11 7.89
N VAL A 108 1.98 8.34 8.19
CA VAL A 108 2.18 9.49 7.28
C VAL A 108 3.66 9.83 7.13
N TYR A 109 4.44 9.74 8.20
CA TYR A 109 5.88 9.94 8.14
C TYR A 109 6.57 8.85 7.29
N SER A 110 6.12 7.60 7.41
CA SER A 110 6.59 6.50 6.56
C SER A 110 6.20 6.68 5.09
N LEU A 111 5.01 7.24 4.83
CA LEU A 111 4.52 7.53 3.49
C LEU A 111 5.35 8.64 2.83
N HIS A 112 5.62 9.74 3.53
CA HIS A 112 6.50 10.80 3.05
C HIS A 112 7.85 10.23 2.58
N SER A 113 8.51 9.42 3.43
CA SER A 113 9.79 8.77 3.07
C SER A 113 9.67 7.89 1.80
N GLN A 114 8.54 7.21 1.62
CA GLN A 114 8.28 6.42 0.41
C GLN A 114 8.09 7.31 -0.82
N LEU A 115 7.33 8.39 -0.70
CA LEU A 115 7.07 9.32 -1.80
C LEU A 115 8.36 10.01 -2.25
N LEU A 116 9.24 10.40 -1.32
CA LEU A 116 10.59 10.87 -1.63
C LEU A 116 11.40 9.82 -2.40
N PHE A 117 11.39 8.58 -1.93
CA PHE A 117 12.08 7.49 -2.63
C PHE A 117 11.51 7.25 -4.03
N MET A 118 10.20 7.41 -4.22
CA MET A 118 9.51 7.30 -5.50
C MET A 118 9.60 8.59 -6.34
N ARG A 119 10.10 9.69 -5.77
CA ARG A 119 10.15 11.04 -6.36
C ARG A 119 8.77 11.61 -6.69
N GLU A 120 7.78 11.19 -5.95
CA GLU A 120 6.42 11.74 -5.94
C GLU A 120 6.26 12.79 -4.83
N GLU A 121 7.29 12.96 -4.00
CA GLU A 121 7.53 14.09 -3.10
C GLU A 121 8.87 14.73 -3.46
N SER A 122 8.98 16.06 -3.32
CA SER A 122 10.20 16.84 -3.58
C SER A 122 10.73 17.58 -2.34
N GLU A 123 9.87 17.77 -1.32
CA GLU A 123 10.28 18.40 -0.06
C GLU A 123 10.87 17.33 0.87
N PRO A 124 12.18 17.36 1.16
CA PRO A 124 12.84 16.35 1.96
C PRO A 124 12.49 16.45 3.46
N ASP A 125 12.15 17.64 3.93
CA ASP A 125 11.74 17.86 5.31
C ASP A 125 10.24 17.57 5.48
N PHE A 126 9.92 16.66 6.40
CA PHE A 126 8.53 16.23 6.58
C PHE A 126 7.65 17.33 7.19
N GLU A 127 8.18 18.14 8.10
CA GLU A 127 7.41 19.23 8.68
C GLU A 127 7.02 20.26 7.61
N ARG A 128 7.95 20.64 6.74
CA ARG A 128 7.65 21.51 5.60
C ARG A 128 6.64 20.87 4.65
N ALA A 129 6.82 19.60 4.31
CA ALA A 129 5.87 18.86 3.47
C ALA A 129 4.46 18.81 4.11
N TRP A 130 4.38 18.65 5.43
CA TRP A 130 3.14 18.71 6.20
C TRP A 130 2.47 20.09 6.13
N ARG A 131 3.25 21.19 6.27
CA ARG A 131 2.73 22.57 6.17
C ARG A 131 2.25 22.94 4.75
N LEU A 132 2.78 22.30 3.72
CA LEU A 132 2.42 22.59 2.32
C LEU A 132 1.05 22.04 1.90
N GLN A 133 0.37 21.19 2.70
CA GLN A 133 -0.84 20.47 2.27
C GLN A 133 -1.94 21.41 1.77
N GLU A 134 -2.19 22.55 2.44
CA GLU A 134 -3.24 23.49 2.02
C GLU A 134 -2.91 24.12 0.65
N ARG A 135 -1.69 24.59 0.45
CA ARG A 135 -1.25 25.14 -0.84
C ARG A 135 -1.32 24.09 -1.95
N ARG A 136 -0.94 22.85 -1.63
CA ARG A 136 -1.03 21.70 -2.55
C ARG A 136 -2.47 21.31 -2.87
N ARG A 137 -3.42 21.51 -1.97
CA ARG A 137 -4.85 21.32 -2.24
C ARG A 137 -5.35 22.33 -3.29
N GLN A 138 -4.80 23.52 -3.28
CA GLN A 138 -5.07 24.58 -4.27
C GLN A 138 -4.29 24.42 -5.57
N GLY A 139 -3.49 23.34 -5.72
CA GLY A 139 -2.67 23.09 -6.90
C GLY A 139 -1.32 23.81 -6.92
N LEU A 140 -0.96 24.50 -5.80
CA LEU A 140 0.31 25.21 -5.65
C LEU A 140 1.36 24.31 -5.02
N ASP A 141 2.65 24.58 -5.25
CA ASP A 141 3.80 23.88 -4.65
C ASP A 141 3.72 22.35 -4.76
N LEU A 142 3.12 21.86 -5.84
CA LEU A 142 3.05 20.44 -6.13
C LEU A 142 4.42 19.90 -6.52
N PRO A 143 4.82 18.71 -6.02
CA PRO A 143 6.03 18.07 -6.49
C PRO A 143 5.99 17.87 -8.02
N PRO A 144 7.08 18.18 -8.76
CA PRO A 144 7.06 18.20 -10.24
C PRO A 144 6.68 16.87 -10.91
N ARG A 145 6.75 15.78 -10.16
CA ARG A 145 6.47 14.42 -10.67
C ARG A 145 5.27 13.77 -10.01
N ILE A 146 4.55 14.52 -9.16
CA ILE A 146 3.34 13.99 -8.53
C ILE A 146 2.29 13.68 -9.59
N ARG A 147 1.65 12.54 -9.47
CA ARG A 147 0.60 12.12 -10.40
C ARG A 147 -0.76 12.56 -9.93
N SER A 148 -0.96 12.46 -8.64
CA SER A 148 -2.21 12.82 -8.01
C SER A 148 -1.91 13.71 -6.81
N PRO A 149 -2.32 14.98 -6.81
CA PRO A 149 -2.10 15.89 -5.68
C PRO A 149 -2.57 15.35 -4.34
N GLN A 150 -3.57 14.46 -4.38
CA GLN A 150 -4.08 13.79 -3.21
C GLN A 150 -3.03 12.90 -2.51
N LEU A 151 -1.98 12.42 -3.18
CA LEU A 151 -0.94 11.56 -2.58
C LEU A 151 -0.09 12.30 -1.55
N VAL A 152 -0.06 13.63 -1.59
CA VAL A 152 0.66 14.50 -0.65
C VAL A 152 -0.27 15.23 0.32
N GLN A 153 -1.53 14.78 0.45
CA GLN A 153 -2.48 15.21 1.47
C GLN A 153 -2.43 14.23 2.65
N TYR A 154 -1.38 14.35 3.44
CA TYR A 154 -1.06 13.39 4.51
C TYR A 154 -2.16 13.29 5.56
N ALA A 155 -2.75 14.43 5.96
CA ALA A 155 -3.84 14.48 6.92
C ALA A 155 -5.06 13.65 6.43
N GLU A 156 -5.45 13.80 5.16
CA GLU A 156 -6.56 13.06 4.58
C GLU A 156 -6.28 11.55 4.50
N ILE A 157 -5.02 11.18 4.24
CA ILE A 157 -4.63 9.75 4.15
C ILE A 157 -4.71 9.09 5.53
N GLY A 158 -4.46 9.82 6.61
CA GLY A 158 -4.50 9.32 7.98
C GLY A 158 -5.90 9.24 8.62
N ARG A 159 -6.97 9.64 7.93
CA ARG A 159 -8.36 9.65 8.46
C ARG A 159 -8.97 8.25 8.50
N PHE A 160 -8.38 7.39 9.29
CA PHE A 160 -8.71 5.97 9.30
C PHE A 160 -10.11 5.66 9.82
N GLY A 161 -10.58 6.35 10.85
CA GLY A 161 -11.93 6.18 11.39
C GLY A 161 -12.99 6.46 10.33
N THR A 162 -12.90 7.63 9.69
CA THR A 162 -13.79 8.02 8.58
C THR A 162 -13.72 7.02 7.41
N GLN A 163 -12.52 6.56 7.07
CA GLN A 163 -12.34 5.60 5.97
C GLN A 163 -12.98 4.25 6.29
N VAL A 164 -12.86 3.75 7.53
CA VAL A 164 -13.49 2.49 7.97
C VAL A 164 -15.01 2.61 7.99
N GLN A 165 -15.55 3.74 8.41
CA GLN A 165 -17.01 3.96 8.32
C GLN A 165 -17.52 3.77 6.89
N ARG A 166 -16.80 4.28 5.87
CA ARG A 166 -17.16 4.07 4.46
C ARG A 166 -17.09 2.59 4.05
N VAL A 167 -16.09 1.85 4.55
CA VAL A 167 -16.01 0.40 4.30
C VAL A 167 -17.25 -0.30 4.84
N LEU A 168 -17.60 -0.05 6.10
CA LEU A 168 -18.74 -0.67 6.76
C LEU A 168 -20.12 -0.20 6.21
N ALA A 169 -20.17 1.00 5.63
CA ALA A 169 -21.34 1.46 4.89
C ALA A 169 -21.47 0.77 3.52
N SER A 170 -20.38 0.27 2.96
CA SER A 170 -20.35 -0.37 1.64
C SER A 170 -20.46 -1.89 1.70
N PHE A 171 -19.96 -2.53 2.77
CA PHE A 171 -19.91 -3.98 2.94
C PHE A 171 -20.44 -4.43 4.30
N PRO A 172 -21.14 -5.56 4.39
CA PRO A 172 -21.53 -6.17 5.66
C PRO A 172 -20.30 -6.46 6.53
N ALA A 173 -20.48 -6.42 7.85
CA ALA A 173 -19.38 -6.56 8.79
C ALA A 173 -18.66 -7.93 8.69
N ASP A 174 -19.35 -8.99 8.34
CA ASP A 174 -18.82 -10.34 8.12
C ASP A 174 -17.96 -10.45 6.85
N GLN A 175 -18.10 -9.51 5.91
CA GLN A 175 -17.22 -9.37 4.74
C GLN A 175 -16.02 -8.43 4.98
N VAL A 176 -15.84 -7.89 6.20
CA VAL A 176 -14.79 -6.91 6.48
C VAL A 176 -13.86 -7.39 7.58
N LYS A 177 -12.57 -7.45 7.28
CA LYS A 177 -11.50 -7.75 8.23
C LYS A 177 -10.63 -6.51 8.46
N LEU A 178 -10.62 -6.03 9.71
CA LEU A 178 -9.78 -4.91 10.14
C LEU A 178 -8.60 -5.45 10.94
N ILE A 179 -7.37 -5.02 10.61
CA ILE A 179 -6.13 -5.53 11.20
C ILE A 179 -5.30 -4.36 11.71
N LEU A 180 -4.83 -4.43 12.95
CA LEU A 180 -3.84 -3.50 13.47
C LEU A 180 -2.42 -3.99 13.09
N TYR A 181 -1.60 -3.08 12.61
CA TYR A 181 -0.19 -3.37 12.33
C TYR A 181 0.57 -3.81 13.57
N ASP A 182 0.17 -3.32 14.74
CA ASP A 182 0.77 -3.68 16.03
C ASP A 182 0.59 -5.17 16.31
N ASP A 183 -0.62 -5.71 16.11
CA ASP A 183 -0.88 -7.15 16.23
C ASP A 183 -0.11 -7.96 15.17
N PHE A 184 -0.11 -7.45 13.93
CA PHE A 184 0.61 -8.08 12.82
C PHE A 184 2.13 -8.10 13.03
N ALA A 185 2.70 -7.06 13.64
CA ALA A 185 4.12 -6.98 13.95
C ALA A 185 4.51 -7.85 15.16
N ALA A 186 3.62 -7.95 16.15
CA ALA A 186 3.81 -8.77 17.34
C ALA A 186 3.69 -10.26 17.05
N SER A 187 2.68 -10.66 16.26
CA SER A 187 2.43 -12.05 15.92
C SER A 187 1.95 -12.20 14.46
N PRO A 188 2.88 -12.16 13.48
CA PRO A 188 2.52 -12.28 12.06
C PRO A 188 1.78 -13.58 11.74
N ARG A 189 2.13 -14.68 12.45
CA ARG A 189 1.47 -15.98 12.30
C ARG A 189 0.00 -15.92 12.72
N ALA A 190 -0.28 -15.42 13.92
CA ALA A 190 -1.66 -15.37 14.41
C ALA A 190 -2.57 -14.54 13.49
N VAL A 191 -2.07 -13.39 13.00
CA VAL A 191 -2.82 -12.57 12.04
C VAL A 191 -2.97 -13.27 10.69
N TYR A 192 -1.95 -14.00 10.24
CA TYR A 192 -2.04 -14.78 9.00
C TYR A 192 -3.11 -15.88 9.11
N ASP A 193 -3.08 -16.66 10.20
CA ASP A 193 -4.06 -17.73 10.46
C ASP A 193 -5.49 -17.16 10.55
N ASP A 194 -5.66 -16.01 11.21
CA ASP A 194 -6.92 -15.28 11.30
C ASP A 194 -7.42 -14.75 9.93
N VAL A 195 -6.51 -14.35 9.04
CA VAL A 195 -6.85 -13.98 7.65
C VAL A 195 -7.23 -15.22 6.83
N LEU A 196 -6.55 -16.36 7.01
CA LEU A 196 -6.94 -17.60 6.34
C LEU A 196 -8.36 -18.04 6.77
N ALA A 197 -8.65 -18.01 8.07
CA ALA A 197 -9.98 -18.30 8.60
C ALA A 197 -11.04 -17.35 8.01
N PHE A 198 -10.76 -16.05 7.96
CA PHE A 198 -11.64 -15.06 7.34
C PHE A 198 -11.88 -15.32 5.85
N LEU A 199 -10.93 -15.93 5.14
CA LEU A 199 -11.06 -16.27 3.72
C LEU A 199 -11.57 -17.70 3.49
N ASP A 200 -11.98 -18.42 4.54
CA ASP A 200 -12.40 -19.84 4.53
C ASP A 200 -11.33 -20.76 3.90
N LEU A 201 -10.07 -20.50 4.22
CA LEU A 201 -8.94 -21.27 3.72
C LEU A 201 -8.36 -22.19 4.79
N PRO A 202 -7.92 -23.40 4.40
CA PRO A 202 -7.16 -24.27 5.30
C PRO A 202 -5.78 -23.66 5.60
N HIS A 203 -5.20 -24.01 6.74
CA HIS A 203 -3.83 -23.65 7.07
C HIS A 203 -2.83 -24.34 6.13
N ASP A 204 -1.83 -23.63 5.63
CA ASP A 204 -0.82 -24.15 4.68
C ASP A 204 0.47 -24.68 5.35
N GLY A 205 0.49 -24.75 6.69
CA GLY A 205 1.66 -25.19 7.44
C GLY A 205 2.79 -24.17 7.57
N ARG A 206 2.58 -22.92 7.11
CA ARG A 206 3.60 -21.89 7.17
C ARG A 206 4.05 -21.57 8.60
N THR A 207 5.36 -21.56 8.80
CA THR A 207 6.01 -21.23 10.07
C THR A 207 6.91 -19.99 9.97
N GLU A 208 7.31 -19.59 8.76
CA GLU A 208 8.23 -18.48 8.54
C GLU A 208 7.53 -17.25 8.03
N PHE A 209 7.71 -16.14 8.73
CA PHE A 209 7.16 -14.82 8.42
C PHE A 209 8.28 -13.77 8.41
N PRO A 210 9.12 -13.74 7.34
CA PRO A 210 10.24 -12.82 7.28
C PRO A 210 9.76 -11.37 7.23
N ARG A 211 10.47 -10.47 7.93
CA ARG A 211 10.18 -9.03 7.85
C ARG A 211 10.35 -8.52 6.42
N ILE A 212 9.30 -7.86 5.92
CA ILE A 212 9.24 -7.35 4.56
C ILE A 212 9.12 -5.83 4.58
N ASN A 213 9.87 -5.15 3.71
CA ASN A 213 9.85 -3.68 3.56
C ASN A 213 10.32 -2.87 4.77
N GLU A 214 11.50 -3.15 5.27
CA GLU A 214 12.22 -2.17 6.07
C GLU A 214 12.45 -0.87 5.28
N ASN A 215 12.50 0.27 5.98
CA ASN A 215 12.68 1.59 5.35
C ASN A 215 13.88 1.59 4.39
N LYS A 216 13.61 2.00 3.15
CA LYS A 216 14.62 2.07 2.10
C LYS A 216 14.91 3.53 1.76
N ARG A 217 16.17 3.95 1.84
CA ARG A 217 16.66 5.21 1.24
C ARG A 217 17.57 4.88 0.05
N ALA A 218 17.49 5.66 -1.01
CA ALA A 218 18.48 5.58 -2.08
C ALA A 218 19.78 6.18 -1.58
N ARG A 219 20.90 5.42 -1.62
CA ARG A 219 22.24 5.91 -1.27
C ARG A 219 22.69 7.01 -2.23
N ILE A 220 22.40 6.81 -3.52
CA ILE A 220 22.79 7.71 -4.60
C ILE A 220 21.54 8.04 -5.41
N SER A 221 21.04 9.26 -5.26
CA SER A 221 19.75 9.68 -5.84
C SER A 221 19.76 9.72 -7.38
N TRP A 222 20.85 10.19 -8.01
CA TRP A 222 20.97 10.22 -9.47
C TRP A 222 21.05 8.82 -10.09
N LEU A 223 21.66 7.85 -9.39
CA LEU A 223 21.76 6.46 -9.84
C LEU A 223 20.37 5.80 -9.86
N SER A 224 19.50 6.12 -8.89
CA SER A 224 18.11 5.66 -8.89
C SER A 224 17.30 6.26 -10.05
N GLU A 225 17.62 7.48 -10.48
CA GLU A 225 17.02 8.12 -11.66
C GLU A 225 17.41 7.41 -12.96
N PHE A 226 18.67 7.12 -13.11
CA PHE A 226 19.23 6.43 -14.28
C PHE A 226 18.57 5.07 -14.53
N TYR A 227 18.28 4.30 -13.46
CA TYR A 227 17.63 2.99 -13.58
C TYR A 227 16.13 3.05 -13.77
N ARG A 228 15.46 4.09 -13.27
CA ARG A 228 13.98 4.24 -13.39
C ARG A 228 13.57 4.86 -14.72
N LYS A 229 14.35 5.80 -15.25
CA LYS A 229 14.16 6.44 -16.56
C LYS A 229 15.51 6.60 -17.24
N PRO A 230 16.05 5.54 -17.86
CA PRO A 230 17.27 5.65 -18.63
C PRO A 230 17.09 6.67 -19.77
N PRO A 231 18.12 7.45 -20.10
CA PRO A 231 18.09 8.33 -21.27
C PRO A 231 17.64 7.60 -22.53
N VAL A 232 16.92 8.30 -23.44
CA VAL A 232 16.34 7.69 -24.63
C VAL A 232 17.38 6.93 -25.49
N ALA A 233 18.63 7.42 -25.53
CA ALA A 233 19.74 6.74 -26.21
C ALA A 233 20.05 5.36 -25.62
N LEU A 234 19.89 5.19 -24.31
CA LEU A 234 20.11 3.91 -23.62
C LEU A 234 18.95 2.92 -23.73
N HIS A 235 17.74 3.40 -24.05
CA HIS A 235 16.59 2.50 -24.32
C HIS A 235 16.86 1.53 -25.47
N ARG A 236 17.59 1.98 -26.49
CA ARG A 236 17.99 1.13 -27.63
C ARG A 236 19.02 0.09 -27.20
N ALA A 237 20.02 0.49 -26.43
CA ALA A 237 21.05 -0.43 -25.88
C ALA A 237 20.44 -1.47 -24.92
N PHE A 238 19.57 -1.05 -24.01
CA PHE A 238 18.86 -1.97 -23.10
C PHE A 238 17.92 -2.94 -23.84
N ARG A 239 17.33 -2.52 -24.95
CA ARG A 239 16.48 -3.39 -25.80
C ARG A 239 17.33 -4.45 -26.50
N GLY A 240 18.50 -4.07 -27.00
CA GLY A 240 19.50 -5.00 -27.57
C GLY A 240 20.01 -6.01 -26.51
N LEU A 241 20.34 -5.51 -25.33
CA LEU A 241 20.83 -6.33 -24.21
C LEU A 241 19.76 -7.34 -23.71
N LYS A 242 18.50 -6.93 -23.66
CA LYS A 242 17.37 -7.82 -23.32
C LYS A 242 17.19 -8.93 -24.36
N ARG A 243 17.41 -8.62 -25.66
CA ARG A 243 17.34 -9.62 -26.73
C ARG A 243 18.51 -10.62 -26.66
N ALA A 244 19.72 -10.15 -26.31
CA ALA A 244 20.93 -10.97 -26.26
C ALA A 244 21.04 -11.84 -24.99
N LEU A 245 20.69 -11.29 -23.82
CA LEU A 245 20.87 -11.94 -22.50
C LEU A 245 19.59 -12.46 -21.85
N GLY A 246 18.43 -12.20 -22.45
CA GLY A 246 17.12 -12.52 -21.89
C GLY A 246 16.64 -11.48 -20.89
N THR A 247 15.31 -11.28 -20.88
CA THR A 247 14.66 -10.25 -20.05
C THR A 247 14.87 -10.50 -18.55
N GLU A 248 14.92 -11.77 -18.13
CA GLU A 248 15.08 -12.14 -16.71
C GLU A 248 16.45 -11.77 -16.16
N LYS A 249 17.54 -12.08 -16.90
CA LYS A 249 18.91 -11.76 -16.47
C LYS A 249 19.14 -10.25 -16.37
N VAL A 250 18.67 -9.48 -17.35
CA VAL A 250 18.78 -8.01 -17.34
C VAL A 250 17.96 -7.40 -16.19
N THR A 251 16.79 -7.98 -15.90
CA THR A 251 15.96 -7.54 -14.78
C THR A 251 16.61 -7.89 -13.44
N ALA A 252 17.21 -9.08 -13.32
CA ALA A 252 17.93 -9.50 -12.11
C ALA A 252 19.14 -8.59 -11.80
N VAL A 253 19.96 -8.28 -12.81
CA VAL A 253 21.09 -7.34 -12.67
C VAL A 253 20.58 -5.94 -12.25
N ARG A 254 19.55 -5.45 -12.91
CA ARG A 254 18.93 -4.16 -12.54
C ARG A 254 18.46 -4.16 -11.09
N ASN A 255 17.76 -5.21 -10.66
CA ASN A 255 17.26 -5.32 -9.29
C ASN A 255 18.39 -5.37 -8.28
N ARG A 256 19.50 -6.10 -8.58
CA ARG A 256 20.68 -6.14 -7.72
C ARG A 256 21.34 -4.78 -7.56
N ILE A 257 21.42 -3.98 -8.63
CA ILE A 257 21.95 -2.62 -8.56
C ILE A 257 21.02 -1.69 -7.75
N VAL A 258 19.71 -1.81 -7.93
CA VAL A 258 18.71 -1.08 -7.10
C VAL A 258 18.87 -1.47 -5.63
N ASP A 259 19.02 -2.75 -5.32
CA ASP A 259 19.22 -3.24 -3.95
C ASP A 259 20.53 -2.73 -3.34
N LEU A 260 21.64 -2.74 -4.09
CA LEU A 260 22.93 -2.19 -3.66
C LEU A 260 22.88 -0.67 -3.43
N ASN A 261 22.10 0.05 -4.22
CA ASN A 261 21.88 1.50 -4.05
C ASN A 261 20.84 1.82 -2.97
N THR A 262 20.26 0.81 -2.33
CA THR A 262 19.26 0.99 -1.28
C THR A 262 19.92 0.80 0.08
N ALA A 263 19.84 1.82 0.95
CA ALA A 263 20.27 1.71 2.34
C ALA A 263 19.04 1.49 3.24
N ARG A 264 19.21 0.65 4.26
CA ARG A 264 18.34 0.68 5.43
C ARG A 264 18.71 1.95 6.21
N ALA A 265 17.83 2.92 6.26
CA ALA A 265 18.05 4.12 7.03
C ALA A 265 16.93 4.29 8.05
N GLY A 266 17.28 4.52 9.30
CA GLY A 266 16.36 5.08 10.27
C GLY A 266 15.82 6.41 9.75
N ARG A 267 14.62 6.78 10.18
CA ARG A 267 14.13 8.15 10.05
C ARG A 267 14.60 8.94 11.25
N ASP A 268 14.95 10.21 11.03
CA ASP A 268 15.20 11.11 12.13
C ASP A 268 13.92 11.21 12.99
N PRO A 269 14.02 11.34 14.32
CA PRO A 269 12.83 11.52 15.15
C PRO A 269 12.10 12.81 14.73
N LEU A 270 10.77 12.79 14.82
CA LEU A 270 9.97 14.00 14.66
C LEU A 270 10.25 14.96 15.83
N SER A 271 10.21 16.27 15.58
CA SER A 271 10.21 17.23 16.67
C SER A 271 9.03 16.97 17.61
N PRO A 272 9.19 17.19 18.94
CA PRO A 272 8.09 17.00 19.90
C PRO A 272 6.85 17.82 19.53
N GLU A 273 7.05 19.03 19.03
CA GLU A 273 6.01 19.97 18.62
C GLU A 273 5.20 19.40 17.43
N LEU A 274 5.89 18.96 16.38
CA LEU A 274 5.23 18.35 15.23
C LEU A 274 4.52 17.05 15.62
N ARG A 275 5.15 16.21 16.45
CA ARG A 275 4.52 14.98 16.94
C ARG A 275 3.23 15.30 17.69
N SER A 276 3.21 16.28 18.57
CA SER A 276 2.03 16.68 19.31
C SER A 276 0.93 17.20 18.39
N GLU A 277 1.27 17.98 17.37
CA GLU A 277 0.32 18.46 16.38
C GLU A 277 -0.29 17.32 15.58
N LEU A 278 0.51 16.35 15.14
CA LEU A 278 0.04 15.19 14.39
C LEU A 278 -0.89 14.31 15.24
N VAL A 279 -0.53 14.09 16.51
CA VAL A 279 -1.37 13.36 17.47
C VAL A 279 -2.71 14.06 17.63
N GLU A 280 -2.72 15.38 17.79
CA GLU A 280 -3.96 16.16 17.91
C GLU A 280 -4.79 16.06 16.63
N THR A 281 -4.16 16.22 15.46
CA THR A 281 -4.82 16.13 14.15
C THR A 281 -5.54 14.78 13.95
N PHE A 282 -4.97 13.69 14.44
CA PHE A 282 -5.56 12.35 14.25
C PHE A 282 -6.34 11.84 15.46
N ARG A 283 -6.46 12.61 16.55
CA ARG A 283 -7.08 12.17 17.80
C ARG A 283 -8.48 11.59 17.60
N GLU A 284 -9.35 12.33 16.93
CA GLU A 284 -10.74 11.91 16.69
C GLU A 284 -10.82 10.68 15.77
N GLU A 285 -9.98 10.62 14.76
CA GLU A 285 -9.92 9.50 13.82
C GLU A 285 -9.42 8.22 14.49
N VAL A 286 -8.43 8.32 15.39
CA VAL A 286 -7.92 7.20 16.20
C VAL A 286 -9.00 6.74 17.18
N ALA A 287 -9.66 7.67 17.87
CA ALA A 287 -10.74 7.34 18.78
C ALA A 287 -11.93 6.68 18.07
N LEU A 288 -12.29 7.16 16.88
CA LEU A 288 -13.33 6.56 16.05
C LEU A 288 -12.94 5.14 15.59
N LEU A 289 -11.72 4.97 15.09
CA LEU A 289 -11.21 3.65 14.71
C LEU A 289 -11.23 2.68 15.89
N GLY A 290 -10.78 3.12 17.07
CA GLY A 290 -10.79 2.31 18.30
C GLY A 290 -12.19 1.86 18.68
N ARG A 291 -13.18 2.76 18.64
CA ARG A 291 -14.59 2.42 18.89
C ARG A 291 -15.13 1.39 17.89
N ILE A 292 -14.86 1.58 16.61
CA ILE A 292 -15.32 0.66 15.56
C ILE A 292 -14.73 -0.73 15.74
N MET A 293 -13.44 -0.80 16.10
CA MET A 293 -12.73 -2.08 16.27
C MET A 293 -12.93 -2.69 17.66
N GLY A 294 -13.56 -1.99 18.62
CA GLY A 294 -13.64 -2.42 20.01
C GLY A 294 -12.24 -2.55 20.67
N ARG A 295 -11.28 -1.68 20.31
CA ARG A 295 -9.88 -1.73 20.75
C ARG A 295 -9.45 -0.41 21.38
N ASP A 296 -8.68 -0.49 22.46
CA ASP A 296 -7.97 0.67 23.01
C ASP A 296 -6.76 1.00 22.16
N LEU A 297 -6.81 2.16 21.50
CA LEU A 297 -5.74 2.73 20.69
C LEU A 297 -5.10 3.96 21.35
N SER A 298 -5.32 4.19 22.64
CA SER A 298 -4.77 5.35 23.38
C SER A 298 -3.25 5.45 23.30
N HIS A 299 -2.56 4.31 23.19
CA HIS A 299 -1.11 4.27 23.00
C HIS A 299 -0.63 4.94 21.71
N TRP A 300 -1.48 5.08 20.68
CA TRP A 300 -1.16 5.81 19.46
C TRP A 300 -1.18 7.34 19.65
N SER A 301 -1.80 7.81 20.70
CA SER A 301 -1.90 9.24 21.06
C SER A 301 -0.81 9.68 22.05
N ARG A 302 0.17 8.84 22.36
CA ARG A 302 1.30 9.24 23.24
C ARG A 302 2.29 10.09 22.46
N THR A 303 2.69 11.20 23.09
CA THR A 303 3.64 12.18 22.53
C THR A 303 5.09 11.91 22.92
N ALA A 304 5.31 11.01 23.91
CA ALA A 304 6.64 10.64 24.39
C ALA A 304 7.30 9.57 23.52
#